data_e1434710ff00f31f9aca925a10316a40
#
_entry.id   e1434710ff00f31f9aca925a10316a40
#
_cell.length_a   1.000
_cell.length_b   1.000
_cell.length_c   1.000
_cell.angle_alpha   90.00
_cell.angle_beta   90.00
_cell.angle_gamma   90.00
#
_symmetry.space_group_name_H-M   'P 1'
#
loop_
_entity.id
_entity.type
_entity.pdbx_description
1 polymer ?
#
loop_
_entity_poly.entity_id
_entity_poly.type
_entity_poly.pdbx_seq_one_letter_code
_entity_poly.pdbx_strand_id
1 'polypeptide(L)'
;MLFNSFVFLLAFPIIFAAYYLCPIKWRSWLLLLISYAVYMNWVPVYALILLWVTLTTYTGARYISRNSPKNKLKMTVAGILTLLPLLFFKYYNFINNIVYDILTPLHLRIEINTMHWAVPIGISFFSFQAYGYLADVYYRRIDCERNLRDYALFISFFPQIASGPISKAKDLLPQIKSLKTFDADKATQGLQLLLWGLFLKVVLADRLGLYVDSIYDNYTYQTGFSLFVASLCYSLQIYGDFAGYSLMAIGVAKVLGFDLINNFNRPYFATSITDFWHRWHISLSIWLRDYVYIPLGGSRCSKLRTYWNIFATFLVSGIWHGANWTFIIWGIIHGVAQIAEKALRLQKYEGSSKIGRA
;
A
#
# COMPACT_ATOMS: atom_id res chain seq x y z
N MET A 1 14.35 8.58 2.13
CA MET A 1 15.44 8.04 1.28
C MET A 1 14.80 7.08 0.29
N LEU A 2 14.86 7.40 -1.02
CA LEU A 2 14.31 6.54 -2.08
C LEU A 2 15.32 5.45 -2.43
N PHE A 3 14.87 4.25 -2.80
CA PHE A 3 15.75 3.13 -3.14
C PHE A 3 16.62 3.38 -4.38
N ASN A 4 16.15 4.22 -5.31
CA ASN A 4 16.90 4.64 -6.50
C ASN A 4 17.80 5.86 -6.24
N SER A 5 17.91 6.37 -4.99
CA SER A 5 18.81 7.48 -4.68
C SER A 5 20.23 6.99 -4.45
N PHE A 6 21.20 7.79 -4.89
CA PHE A 6 22.62 7.51 -4.67
C PHE A 6 22.95 7.35 -3.16
N VAL A 7 22.30 8.14 -2.32
CA VAL A 7 22.44 8.06 -0.85
C VAL A 7 22.01 6.69 -0.32
N PHE A 8 20.91 6.12 -0.84
CA PHE A 8 20.47 4.78 -0.43
C PHE A 8 21.45 3.70 -0.91
N LEU A 9 21.91 3.78 -2.15
CA LEU A 9 22.85 2.80 -2.71
C LEU A 9 24.17 2.74 -1.95
N LEU A 10 24.65 3.88 -1.43
CA LEU A 10 25.83 3.94 -0.55
C LEU A 10 25.52 3.50 0.88
N ALA A 11 24.36 3.84 1.42
CA ALA A 11 23.98 3.49 2.79
C ALA A 11 23.62 2.00 2.94
N PHE A 12 23.04 1.38 1.93
CA PHE A 12 22.54 0.00 2.05
C PHE A 12 23.62 -1.04 2.33
N PRO A 13 24.82 -1.04 1.72
CA PRO A 13 25.92 -1.91 2.12
C PRO A 13 26.35 -1.72 3.60
N ILE A 14 26.31 -0.48 4.10
CA ILE A 14 26.62 -0.17 5.50
C ILE A 14 25.53 -0.76 6.41
N ILE A 15 24.26 -0.56 6.05
CA ILE A 15 23.10 -1.13 6.77
C ILE A 15 23.20 -2.66 6.81
N PHE A 16 23.51 -3.28 5.66
CA PHE A 16 23.71 -4.72 5.55
C PHE A 16 24.81 -5.21 6.48
N ALA A 17 26.00 -4.62 6.41
CA ALA A 17 27.12 -4.99 7.26
C ALA A 17 26.79 -4.80 8.75
N ALA A 18 26.22 -3.65 9.12
CA ALA A 18 25.80 -3.37 10.49
C ALA A 18 24.78 -4.39 11.00
N TYR A 19 23.83 -4.81 10.16
CA TYR A 19 22.78 -5.77 10.54
C TYR A 19 23.37 -7.16 10.83
N TYR A 20 24.24 -7.69 9.98
CA TYR A 20 24.78 -9.03 10.17
C TYR A 20 25.93 -9.09 11.19
N LEU A 21 26.68 -8.00 11.37
CA LEU A 21 27.69 -7.89 12.44
C LEU A 21 27.06 -7.66 13.81
N CYS A 22 25.84 -7.08 13.87
CA CYS A 22 25.14 -6.84 15.12
C CYS A 22 24.73 -8.17 15.80
N PRO A 23 24.95 -8.32 17.11
CA PRO A 23 24.46 -9.48 17.86
C PRO A 23 22.96 -9.67 17.67
N ILE A 24 22.50 -10.91 17.48
CA ILE A 24 21.13 -11.27 17.11
C ILE A 24 20.08 -10.60 18.00
N LYS A 25 20.32 -10.54 19.31
CA LYS A 25 19.41 -9.92 20.30
C LYS A 25 19.14 -8.43 20.06
N TRP A 26 20.04 -7.74 19.37
CA TRP A 26 19.97 -6.31 19.10
C TRP A 26 19.48 -5.97 17.68
N ARG A 27 19.42 -6.95 16.77
CA ARG A 27 19.07 -6.73 15.36
C ARG A 27 17.71 -6.07 15.16
N SER A 28 16.68 -6.46 15.92
CA SER A 28 15.35 -5.85 15.83
C SER A 28 15.38 -4.39 16.29
N TRP A 29 16.19 -4.04 17.31
CA TRP A 29 16.40 -2.66 17.72
C TRP A 29 17.13 -1.85 16.65
N LEU A 30 18.19 -2.42 16.07
CA LEU A 30 18.95 -1.79 15.00
C LEU A 30 18.06 -1.50 13.79
N LEU A 31 17.26 -2.49 13.33
CA LEU A 31 16.33 -2.30 12.23
C LEU A 31 15.25 -1.26 12.56
N LEU A 32 14.75 -1.23 13.79
CA LEU A 32 13.79 -0.22 14.23
C LEU A 32 14.39 1.19 14.15
N LEU A 33 15.59 1.37 14.67
CA LEU A 33 16.31 2.67 14.61
C LEU A 33 16.58 3.08 13.16
N ILE A 34 17.06 2.16 12.31
CA ILE A 34 17.28 2.42 10.89
C ILE A 34 15.98 2.80 10.19
N SER A 35 14.87 2.10 10.49
CA SER A 35 13.57 2.38 9.88
C SER A 35 13.08 3.78 10.20
N TYR A 36 13.19 4.21 11.46
CA TYR A 36 12.85 5.57 11.84
C TYR A 36 13.82 6.60 11.25
N ALA A 37 15.13 6.33 11.23
CA ALA A 37 16.12 7.21 10.62
C ALA A 37 15.87 7.40 9.11
N VAL A 38 15.59 6.33 8.38
CA VAL A 38 15.19 6.37 6.97
C VAL A 38 13.92 7.18 6.77
N TYR A 39 12.93 7.00 7.64
CA TYR A 39 11.66 7.73 7.56
C TYR A 39 11.84 9.22 7.85
N MET A 40 12.59 9.57 8.89
CA MET A 40 12.89 10.96 9.26
C MET A 40 13.73 11.73 8.23
N ASN A 41 14.40 11.02 7.32
CA ASN A 41 15.18 11.67 6.26
C ASN A 41 14.31 12.49 5.28
N TRP A 42 13.00 12.25 5.21
CA TRP A 42 12.09 13.09 4.41
C TRP A 42 11.65 14.34 5.18
N VAL A 43 10.83 14.16 6.19
CA VAL A 43 10.35 15.23 7.07
C VAL A 43 10.33 14.66 8.50
N PRO A 44 11.29 15.04 9.36
CA PRO A 44 11.46 14.42 10.67
C PRO A 44 10.19 14.40 11.54
N VAL A 45 9.38 15.47 11.51
CA VAL A 45 8.16 15.59 12.31
C VAL A 45 7.12 14.52 11.97
N TYR A 46 7.14 13.95 10.76
CA TYR A 46 6.20 12.90 10.36
C TYR A 46 6.46 11.55 11.04
N ALA A 47 7.63 11.38 11.67
CA ALA A 47 7.86 10.23 12.55
C ALA A 47 6.88 10.20 13.74
N LEU A 48 6.35 11.35 14.16
CA LEU A 48 5.29 11.42 15.19
C LEU A 48 3.98 10.82 14.69
N ILE A 49 3.65 10.94 13.40
CA ILE A 49 2.47 10.32 12.79
C ILE A 49 2.63 8.81 12.75
N LEU A 50 3.80 8.34 12.34
CA LEU A 50 4.13 6.91 12.35
C LEU A 50 4.05 6.33 13.77
N LEU A 51 4.58 7.07 14.77
CA LEU A 51 4.49 6.70 16.17
C LEU A 51 3.04 6.70 16.67
N TRP A 52 2.24 7.70 16.30
CA TRP A 52 0.81 7.76 16.61
C TRP A 52 0.07 6.52 16.10
N VAL A 53 0.22 6.18 14.83
CA VAL A 53 -0.42 5.00 14.24
C VAL A 53 0.04 3.72 14.93
N THR A 54 1.34 3.62 15.24
CA THR A 54 1.91 2.48 15.96
C THR A 54 1.29 2.32 17.35
N LEU A 55 1.24 3.38 18.15
CA LEU A 55 0.74 3.34 19.52
C LEU A 55 -0.77 3.13 19.57
N THR A 56 -1.54 3.80 18.71
CA THR A 56 -3.00 3.65 18.69
C THR A 56 -3.42 2.24 18.32
N THR A 57 -2.77 1.62 17.34
CA THR A 57 -3.10 0.25 16.94
C THR A 57 -2.57 -0.80 17.92
N TYR A 58 -1.37 -0.62 18.48
CA TYR A 58 -0.84 -1.50 19.50
C TYR A 58 -1.72 -1.54 20.76
N THR A 59 -2.04 -0.35 21.29
CA THR A 59 -2.89 -0.25 22.50
C THR A 59 -4.33 -0.68 22.20
N GLY A 60 -4.88 -0.28 21.05
CA GLY A 60 -6.20 -0.68 20.58
C GLY A 60 -6.36 -2.20 20.47
N ALA A 61 -5.40 -2.88 19.84
CA ALA A 61 -5.40 -4.34 19.71
C ALA A 61 -5.35 -5.03 21.08
N ARG A 62 -4.49 -4.58 22.01
CA ARG A 62 -4.42 -5.10 23.37
C ARG A 62 -5.70 -4.87 24.15
N TYR A 63 -6.35 -3.73 23.94
CA TYR A 63 -7.62 -3.42 24.62
C TYR A 63 -8.77 -4.26 24.05
N ILE A 64 -8.80 -4.52 22.74
CA ILE A 64 -9.76 -5.42 22.09
C ILE A 64 -9.57 -6.85 22.56
N SER A 65 -8.32 -7.33 22.66
CA SER A 65 -8.03 -8.73 23.04
C SER A 65 -8.35 -9.05 24.50
N ARG A 66 -8.22 -8.07 25.42
CA ARG A 66 -8.43 -8.27 26.86
C ARG A 66 -9.89 -8.37 27.29
N ASN A 67 -10.78 -7.66 26.63
CA ASN A 67 -12.13 -7.43 27.13
C ASN A 67 -13.17 -7.89 26.13
N SER A 68 -13.77 -9.04 26.35
CA SER A 68 -14.91 -9.58 25.61
C SER A 68 -14.79 -9.56 24.08
N PRO A 69 -15.06 -10.67 23.44
CA PRO A 69 -14.95 -10.76 21.98
C PRO A 69 -15.95 -9.83 21.31
N LYS A 70 -15.54 -9.23 20.16
CA LYS A 70 -16.40 -8.48 19.24
C LYS A 70 -17.01 -7.19 19.80
N ASN A 71 -16.27 -6.45 20.62
CA ASN A 71 -16.70 -5.11 20.98
C ASN A 71 -16.51 -4.17 19.76
N LYS A 72 -17.59 -4.01 19.01
CA LYS A 72 -17.63 -3.19 17.79
C LYS A 72 -17.18 -1.75 18.04
N LEU A 73 -17.60 -1.15 19.16
CA LEU A 73 -17.24 0.22 19.50
C LEU A 73 -15.72 0.39 19.65
N LYS A 74 -15.04 -0.53 20.36
CA LYS A 74 -13.58 -0.47 20.53
C LYS A 74 -12.84 -0.58 19.20
N MET A 75 -13.27 -1.51 18.34
CA MET A 75 -12.72 -1.64 17.00
C MET A 75 -12.92 -0.38 16.17
N THR A 76 -14.14 0.21 16.22
CA THR A 76 -14.46 1.43 15.49
C THR A 76 -13.63 2.61 15.97
N VAL A 77 -13.54 2.84 17.28
CA VAL A 77 -12.72 3.94 17.84
C VAL A 77 -11.25 3.76 17.50
N ALA A 78 -10.68 2.58 17.73
CA ALA A 78 -9.28 2.32 17.40
C ALA A 78 -9.02 2.45 15.89
N GLY A 79 -9.95 2.00 15.04
CA GLY A 79 -9.88 2.14 13.59
C GLY A 79 -9.91 3.60 13.13
N ILE A 80 -10.81 4.40 13.69
CA ILE A 80 -10.89 5.84 13.39
C ILE A 80 -9.61 6.53 13.80
N LEU A 81 -9.10 6.32 15.01
CA LEU A 81 -7.85 6.92 15.50
C LEU A 81 -6.65 6.52 14.64
N THR A 82 -6.64 5.29 14.11
CA THR A 82 -5.58 4.80 13.20
C THR A 82 -5.63 5.50 11.85
N LEU A 83 -6.85 5.69 11.29
CA LEU A 83 -7.03 6.27 9.96
C LEU A 83 -7.11 7.81 9.99
N LEU A 84 -7.27 8.42 11.16
CA LEU A 84 -7.41 9.86 11.31
C LEU A 84 -6.28 10.67 10.64
N PRO A 85 -4.99 10.35 10.84
CA PRO A 85 -3.91 11.06 10.15
C PRO A 85 -4.00 10.92 8.63
N LEU A 86 -4.32 9.73 8.12
CA LEU A 86 -4.51 9.50 6.68
C LEU A 86 -5.63 10.37 6.13
N LEU A 87 -6.78 10.39 6.81
CA LEU A 87 -7.94 11.19 6.39
C LEU A 87 -7.60 12.68 6.42
N PHE A 88 -6.93 13.15 7.47
CA PHE A 88 -6.55 14.53 7.61
C PHE A 88 -5.57 14.97 6.51
N PHE A 89 -4.41 14.34 6.38
CA PHE A 89 -3.38 14.79 5.45
C PHE A 89 -3.77 14.60 3.98
N LYS A 90 -4.58 13.59 3.66
CA LYS A 90 -4.90 13.27 2.28
C LYS A 90 -6.18 13.94 1.78
N TYR A 91 -7.21 14.08 2.64
CA TYR A 91 -8.55 14.48 2.19
C TYR A 91 -8.97 15.87 2.67
N TYR A 92 -8.23 16.51 3.57
CA TYR A 92 -8.62 17.82 4.11
C TYR A 92 -8.91 18.85 3.02
N ASN A 93 -7.97 19.10 2.12
CA ASN A 93 -8.15 20.06 1.03
C ASN A 93 -9.26 19.66 0.07
N PHE A 94 -9.38 18.37 -0.23
CA PHE A 94 -10.42 17.86 -1.12
C PHE A 94 -11.82 18.08 -0.55
N ILE A 95 -12.02 17.81 0.74
CA ILE A 95 -13.29 18.05 1.43
C ILE A 95 -13.58 19.56 1.49
N ASN A 96 -12.59 20.39 1.82
CA ASN A 96 -12.75 21.83 1.84
C ASN A 96 -13.19 22.38 0.48
N ASN A 97 -12.58 21.92 -0.62
CA ASN A 97 -12.97 22.33 -1.96
C ASN A 97 -14.41 21.93 -2.27
N ILE A 98 -14.83 20.70 -1.93
CA ILE A 98 -16.23 20.26 -2.12
C ILE A 98 -17.19 21.16 -1.31
N VAL A 99 -16.86 21.44 -0.05
CA VAL A 99 -17.69 22.32 0.81
C VAL A 99 -17.80 23.70 0.20
N TYR A 100 -16.70 24.26 -0.30
CA TYR A 100 -16.69 25.55 -0.99
C TYR A 100 -17.58 25.55 -2.24
N ASP A 101 -17.40 24.55 -3.11
CA ASP A 101 -18.16 24.45 -4.36
C ASP A 101 -19.69 24.33 -4.10
N ILE A 102 -20.09 23.71 -2.98
CA ILE A 102 -21.50 23.59 -2.57
C ILE A 102 -22.03 24.92 -1.99
N LEU A 103 -21.23 25.64 -1.21
CA LEU A 103 -21.68 26.79 -0.45
C LEU A 103 -21.57 28.12 -1.23
N THR A 104 -20.66 28.20 -2.19
CA THR A 104 -20.52 29.39 -3.06
C THR A 104 -21.79 29.75 -3.83
N PRO A 105 -22.53 28.81 -4.44
CA PRO A 105 -23.81 29.13 -5.10
C PRO A 105 -24.92 29.59 -4.12
N LEU A 106 -24.77 29.26 -2.82
CA LEU A 106 -25.70 29.68 -1.76
C LEU A 106 -25.37 31.08 -1.18
N HIS A 107 -24.40 31.80 -1.81
CA HIS A 107 -23.89 33.10 -1.36
C HIS A 107 -23.31 33.11 0.07
N LEU A 108 -22.94 31.92 0.60
CA LEU A 108 -22.27 31.78 1.88
C LEU A 108 -20.75 31.92 1.64
N ARG A 109 -20.18 33.03 2.07
CA ARG A 109 -18.72 33.25 1.99
C ARG A 109 -18.05 32.50 3.12
N ILE A 110 -17.28 31.46 2.76
CA ILE A 110 -16.41 30.75 3.68
C ILE A 110 -14.98 30.95 3.20
N GLU A 111 -14.12 31.39 4.11
CA GLU A 111 -12.68 31.40 3.86
C GLU A 111 -12.15 29.97 3.87
N ILE A 112 -11.56 29.53 2.75
CA ILE A 112 -10.92 28.24 2.68
C ILE A 112 -9.49 28.37 3.18
N ASN A 113 -9.20 27.75 4.32
CA ASN A 113 -7.83 27.53 4.74
C ASN A 113 -7.30 26.27 4.04
N THR A 114 -6.60 26.47 2.91
CA THR A 114 -5.88 25.36 2.25
C THR A 114 -4.66 24.98 3.07
N MET A 115 -4.51 23.67 3.28
CA MET A 115 -3.35 23.13 3.97
C MET A 115 -2.23 22.86 2.95
N HIS A 116 -1.08 23.48 3.14
CA HIS A 116 0.10 23.33 2.28
C HIS A 116 1.08 22.25 2.75
N TRP A 117 0.70 21.44 3.71
CA TRP A 117 1.57 20.38 4.21
C TRP A 117 1.62 19.21 3.24
N ALA A 118 2.83 18.76 2.95
CA ALA A 118 3.02 17.57 2.12
C ALA A 118 2.42 16.34 2.81
N VAL A 119 1.80 15.45 2.02
CA VAL A 119 1.29 14.18 2.55
C VAL A 119 2.47 13.32 3.01
N PRO A 120 2.47 12.79 4.25
CA PRO A 120 3.53 11.92 4.73
C PRO A 120 3.71 10.70 3.83
N ILE A 121 4.96 10.43 3.42
CA ILE A 121 5.25 9.31 2.54
C ILE A 121 4.86 8.00 3.22
N GLY A 122 4.20 7.12 2.47
CA GLY A 122 3.77 5.81 2.96
C GLY A 122 2.58 5.82 3.91
N ILE A 123 1.97 6.99 4.24
CA ILE A 123 0.85 7.06 5.18
C ILE A 123 -0.30 6.13 4.80
N SER A 124 -0.60 5.99 3.52
CA SER A 124 -1.63 5.06 3.03
C SER A 124 -1.26 3.60 3.29
N PHE A 125 0.02 3.26 3.13
CA PHE A 125 0.52 1.89 3.28
C PHE A 125 0.59 1.47 4.75
N PHE A 126 1.27 2.24 5.59
CA PHE A 126 1.39 1.86 7.00
C PHE A 126 0.06 1.99 7.77
N SER A 127 -0.84 2.91 7.38
CA SER A 127 -2.18 2.98 7.97
C SER A 127 -3.02 1.76 7.63
N PHE A 128 -2.97 1.29 6.38
CA PHE A 128 -3.67 0.07 5.97
C PHE A 128 -3.07 -1.18 6.61
N GLN A 129 -1.74 -1.25 6.73
CA GLN A 129 -1.06 -2.33 7.44
C GLN A 129 -1.47 -2.38 8.91
N ALA A 130 -1.48 -1.23 9.59
CA ALA A 130 -1.87 -1.10 10.98
C ALA A 130 -3.36 -1.43 11.21
N TYR A 131 -4.25 -0.92 10.34
CA TYR A 131 -5.68 -1.24 10.39
C TYR A 131 -5.93 -2.74 10.14
N GLY A 132 -5.22 -3.34 9.17
CA GLY A 132 -5.30 -4.78 8.90
C GLY A 132 -4.93 -5.62 10.11
N TYR A 133 -3.85 -5.26 10.83
CA TYR A 133 -3.49 -5.90 12.08
C TYR A 133 -4.60 -5.78 13.14
N LEU A 134 -5.14 -4.58 13.34
CA LEU A 134 -6.22 -4.33 14.29
C LEU A 134 -7.45 -5.19 13.96
N ALA A 135 -7.83 -5.27 12.68
CA ALA A 135 -8.93 -6.09 12.21
C ALA A 135 -8.66 -7.59 12.40
N ASP A 136 -7.45 -8.07 12.12
CA ASP A 136 -7.10 -9.48 12.31
C ASP A 136 -7.16 -9.90 13.79
N VAL A 137 -6.74 -9.03 14.71
CA VAL A 137 -6.92 -9.26 16.17
C VAL A 137 -8.38 -9.24 16.55
N TYR A 138 -9.18 -8.29 16.03
CA TYR A 138 -10.62 -8.20 16.29
C TYR A 138 -11.37 -9.45 15.82
N TYR A 139 -11.06 -9.94 14.61
CA TYR A 139 -11.66 -11.15 14.05
C TYR A 139 -11.02 -12.46 14.61
N ARG A 140 -10.07 -12.35 15.56
CA ARG A 140 -9.35 -13.48 16.14
C ARG A 140 -8.63 -14.36 15.12
N ARG A 141 -8.12 -13.75 14.05
CA ARG A 141 -7.27 -14.42 13.05
C ARG A 141 -5.84 -14.58 13.53
N ILE A 142 -5.41 -13.67 14.41
CA ILE A 142 -4.09 -13.67 15.06
C ILE A 142 -4.23 -13.20 16.51
N ASP A 143 -3.28 -13.60 17.35
CA ASP A 143 -3.13 -13.06 18.69
C ASP A 143 -2.53 -11.65 18.66
N CYS A 144 -2.87 -10.81 19.66
CA CYS A 144 -2.29 -9.50 19.77
C CYS A 144 -0.80 -9.56 20.13
N GLU A 145 0.01 -8.78 19.43
CA GLU A 145 1.44 -8.64 19.73
C GLU A 145 1.64 -7.96 21.10
N ARG A 146 2.48 -8.58 21.93
CA ARG A 146 2.77 -8.09 23.29
C ARG A 146 4.05 -7.26 23.36
N ASN A 147 4.95 -7.45 22.40
CA ASN A 147 6.22 -6.74 22.35
C ASN A 147 6.07 -5.49 21.46
N LEU A 148 6.12 -4.32 22.09
CA LEU A 148 5.99 -3.04 21.37
C LEU A 148 7.12 -2.81 20.34
N ARG A 149 8.35 -3.27 20.63
CA ARG A 149 9.49 -3.17 19.71
C ARG A 149 9.20 -3.91 18.40
N ASP A 150 8.77 -5.17 18.50
CA ASP A 150 8.54 -6.02 17.34
C ASP A 150 7.34 -5.49 16.53
N TYR A 151 6.32 -4.98 17.22
CA TYR A 151 5.19 -4.33 16.59
C TYR A 151 5.56 -3.01 15.91
N ALA A 152 6.34 -2.16 16.58
CA ALA A 152 6.82 -0.91 15.99
C ALA A 152 7.69 -1.16 14.76
N LEU A 153 8.57 -2.17 14.79
CA LEU A 153 9.34 -2.58 13.64
C LEU A 153 8.45 -3.10 12.50
N PHE A 154 7.40 -3.88 12.82
CA PHE A 154 6.43 -4.35 11.82
C PHE A 154 5.79 -3.18 11.05
N ILE A 155 5.36 -2.12 11.76
CA ILE A 155 4.72 -0.95 11.12
C ILE A 155 5.74 -0.09 10.36
N SER A 156 6.94 0.11 10.93
CA SER A 156 7.94 1.03 10.40
C SER A 156 8.95 0.38 9.45
N PHE A 157 8.86 -0.92 9.17
CA PHE A 157 9.87 -1.70 8.44
C PHE A 157 10.29 -1.00 7.14
N PHE A 158 11.50 -0.43 7.13
CA PHE A 158 11.95 0.49 6.10
C PHE A 158 11.90 -0.05 4.66
N PRO A 159 12.10 -1.37 4.41
CA PRO A 159 12.00 -1.86 3.04
C PRO A 159 10.61 -1.70 2.42
N GLN A 160 9.54 -1.69 3.22
CA GLN A 160 8.17 -1.65 2.71
C GLN A 160 7.43 -0.33 2.95
N ILE A 161 7.88 0.50 3.93
CA ILE A 161 7.07 1.61 4.45
C ILE A 161 6.68 2.66 3.40
N ALA A 162 7.52 2.91 2.40
CA ALA A 162 7.27 3.97 1.40
C ALA A 162 6.22 3.54 0.34
N SER A 163 6.47 2.43 -0.35
CA SER A 163 5.63 1.91 -1.45
C SER A 163 5.81 0.40 -1.64
N GLY A 164 6.33 -0.29 -0.62
CA GLY A 164 6.48 -1.75 -0.64
C GLY A 164 5.15 -2.48 -0.52
N PRO A 165 5.14 -3.81 -0.62
CA PRO A 165 3.94 -4.59 -0.43
C PRO A 165 3.33 -4.40 0.96
N ILE A 166 2.00 -4.29 1.05
CA ILE A 166 1.28 -4.21 2.34
C ILE A 166 1.33 -5.58 3.01
N SER A 167 2.26 -5.76 3.95
CA SER A 167 2.46 -7.04 4.63
C SER A 167 1.43 -7.27 5.73
N LYS A 168 0.92 -8.49 5.82
CA LYS A 168 0.08 -8.88 6.95
C LYS A 168 0.93 -9.21 8.17
N ALA A 169 0.37 -8.95 9.35
CA ALA A 169 1.04 -9.25 10.62
C ALA A 169 1.35 -10.74 10.78
N LYS A 170 0.45 -11.62 10.33
CA LYS A 170 0.66 -13.07 10.36
C LYS A 170 1.87 -13.55 9.55
N ASP A 171 2.30 -12.78 8.55
CA ASP A 171 3.38 -13.16 7.63
C ASP A 171 4.71 -12.50 8.02
N LEU A 172 4.71 -11.25 8.49
CA LEU A 172 5.93 -10.50 8.79
C LEU A 172 6.35 -10.56 10.27
N LEU A 173 5.41 -10.50 11.24
CA LEU A 173 5.76 -10.57 12.67
C LEU A 173 6.53 -11.83 13.06
N PRO A 174 6.16 -13.05 12.60
CA PRO A 174 6.96 -14.25 12.87
C PRO A 174 8.39 -14.14 12.32
N GLN A 175 8.57 -13.49 11.17
CA GLN A 175 9.88 -13.30 10.59
C GLN A 175 10.73 -12.30 11.39
N ILE A 176 10.13 -11.24 11.94
CA ILE A 176 10.80 -10.28 12.83
C ILE A 176 11.29 -10.94 14.11
N LYS A 177 10.52 -11.91 14.63
CA LYS A 177 10.86 -12.64 15.85
C LYS A 177 11.84 -13.80 15.62
N SER A 178 11.97 -14.29 14.40
CA SER A 178 12.86 -15.39 14.08
C SER A 178 14.31 -14.93 13.98
N LEU A 179 15.22 -15.84 14.34
CA LEU A 179 16.65 -15.62 14.13
C LEU A 179 16.96 -15.61 12.62
N LYS A 180 17.64 -14.55 12.18
CA LYS A 180 18.09 -14.43 10.79
C LYS A 180 19.60 -14.73 10.75
N THR A 181 19.97 -15.80 10.07
CA THR A 181 21.37 -16.06 9.66
C THR A 181 21.60 -15.51 8.27
N PHE A 182 22.84 -15.18 7.94
CA PHE A 182 23.18 -14.79 6.59
C PHE A 182 23.03 -16.00 5.65
N ASP A 183 22.36 -15.77 4.54
CA ASP A 183 22.11 -16.74 3.48
C ASP A 183 22.52 -16.09 2.14
N ALA A 184 23.61 -16.60 1.56
CA ALA A 184 24.19 -16.06 0.35
C ALA A 184 23.26 -16.18 -0.87
N ASP A 185 22.49 -17.27 -0.97
CA ASP A 185 21.56 -17.47 -2.08
C ASP A 185 20.39 -16.50 -2.00
N LYS A 186 19.83 -16.28 -0.80
CA LYS A 186 18.80 -15.26 -0.58
C LYS A 186 19.32 -13.86 -0.83
N ALA A 187 20.53 -13.54 -0.39
CA ALA A 187 21.16 -12.26 -0.63
C ALA A 187 21.36 -12.00 -2.13
N THR A 188 21.87 -12.99 -2.87
CA THR A 188 22.04 -12.92 -4.33
C THR A 188 20.70 -12.71 -5.04
N GLN A 189 19.68 -13.49 -4.71
CA GLN A 189 18.32 -13.30 -5.26
C GLN A 189 17.77 -11.90 -4.92
N GLY A 190 18.00 -11.43 -3.70
CA GLY A 190 17.59 -10.09 -3.26
C GLY A 190 18.26 -8.98 -4.07
N LEU A 191 19.58 -9.10 -4.32
CA LEU A 191 20.32 -8.15 -5.16
C LEU A 191 19.86 -8.18 -6.61
N GLN A 192 19.55 -9.36 -7.17
CA GLN A 192 18.97 -9.48 -8.52
C GLN A 192 17.63 -8.76 -8.62
N LEU A 193 16.74 -8.92 -7.62
CA LEU A 193 15.45 -8.21 -7.57
C LEU A 193 15.65 -6.69 -7.43
N LEU A 194 16.61 -6.25 -6.62
CA LEU A 194 16.94 -4.84 -6.46
C LEU A 194 17.43 -4.24 -7.78
N LEU A 195 18.35 -4.89 -8.48
CA LEU A 195 18.88 -4.45 -9.77
C LEU A 195 17.79 -4.43 -10.85
N TRP A 196 16.95 -5.47 -10.92
CA TRP A 196 15.84 -5.50 -11.86
C TRP A 196 14.80 -4.41 -11.56
N GLY A 197 14.51 -4.16 -10.28
CA GLY A 197 13.65 -3.06 -9.86
C GLY A 197 14.20 -1.68 -10.23
N LEU A 198 15.53 -1.48 -10.06
CA LEU A 198 16.21 -0.25 -10.49
C LEU A 198 16.14 -0.07 -12.00
N PHE A 199 16.34 -1.12 -12.78
CA PHE A 199 16.19 -1.07 -14.24
C PHE A 199 14.79 -0.63 -14.64
N LEU A 200 13.74 -1.26 -14.10
CA LEU A 200 12.35 -0.90 -14.39
C LEU A 200 12.03 0.55 -14.02
N LYS A 201 12.55 1.02 -12.86
CA LYS A 201 12.30 2.40 -12.40
C LYS A 201 13.08 3.42 -13.23
N VAL A 202 14.40 3.28 -13.30
CA VAL A 202 15.28 4.34 -13.83
C VAL A 202 15.37 4.30 -15.36
N VAL A 203 15.43 3.09 -15.95
CA VAL A 203 15.63 2.94 -17.39
C VAL A 203 14.31 2.91 -18.15
N LEU A 204 13.28 2.29 -17.60
CA LEU A 204 11.98 2.20 -18.29
C LEU A 204 11.04 3.34 -17.84
N ALA A 205 10.65 3.37 -16.57
CA ALA A 205 9.58 4.25 -16.09
C ALA A 205 9.95 5.73 -16.17
N ASP A 206 11.13 6.12 -15.66
CA ASP A 206 11.54 7.52 -15.64
C ASP A 206 11.78 8.06 -17.06
N ARG A 207 12.23 7.21 -18.01
CA ARG A 207 12.40 7.61 -19.41
C ARG A 207 11.09 7.76 -20.16
N LEU A 208 10.15 6.82 -19.95
CA LEU A 208 8.82 6.95 -20.50
C LEU A 208 8.08 8.15 -19.91
N GLY A 209 8.31 8.47 -18.61
CA GLY A 209 7.73 9.63 -17.95
C GLY A 209 8.07 10.93 -18.67
N LEU A 210 9.33 11.16 -19.06
CA LEU A 210 9.74 12.34 -19.79
C LEU A 210 8.94 12.53 -21.10
N TYR A 211 8.71 11.43 -21.83
CA TYR A 211 7.92 11.48 -23.07
C TYR A 211 6.43 11.75 -22.78
N VAL A 212 5.85 11.01 -21.82
CA VAL A 212 4.43 11.12 -21.44
C VAL A 212 4.11 12.51 -20.94
N ASP A 213 4.92 13.07 -20.04
CA ASP A 213 4.73 14.41 -19.50
C ASP A 213 4.82 15.47 -20.62
N SER A 214 5.80 15.34 -21.54
CA SER A 214 5.94 16.27 -22.67
C SER A 214 4.72 16.30 -23.59
N ILE A 215 4.01 15.18 -23.74
CA ILE A 215 2.79 15.09 -24.56
C ILE A 215 1.58 15.60 -23.78
N TYR A 216 1.39 15.15 -22.52
CA TYR A 216 0.20 15.52 -21.74
C TYR A 216 0.20 16.98 -21.28
N ASP A 217 1.35 17.57 -20.94
CA ASP A 217 1.45 18.98 -20.58
C ASP A 217 1.11 19.91 -21.75
N ASN A 218 1.20 19.40 -22.98
CA ASN A 218 0.91 20.13 -24.21
C ASN A 218 -0.23 19.47 -25.01
N TYR A 219 -1.17 18.80 -24.38
CA TYR A 219 -2.19 17.96 -25.05
C TYR A 219 -3.03 18.70 -26.09
N THR A 220 -3.26 20.02 -25.91
CA THR A 220 -4.04 20.83 -26.83
C THR A 220 -3.36 21.02 -28.21
N TYR A 221 -2.05 20.84 -28.28
CA TYR A 221 -1.25 20.96 -29.52
C TYR A 221 -0.88 19.60 -30.09
N GLN A 222 -1.30 18.49 -29.46
CA GLN A 222 -0.93 17.14 -29.87
C GLN A 222 -1.95 16.51 -30.81
N THR A 223 -1.48 15.64 -31.71
CA THR A 223 -2.37 14.81 -32.53
C THR A 223 -3.01 13.71 -31.70
N GLY A 224 -4.19 13.22 -32.15
CA GLY A 224 -4.83 12.05 -31.50
C GLY A 224 -3.94 10.81 -31.47
N PHE A 225 -3.09 10.62 -32.51
CA PHE A 225 -2.13 9.51 -32.53
C PHE A 225 -1.04 9.68 -31.46
N SER A 226 -0.49 10.89 -31.29
CA SER A 226 0.49 11.16 -30.22
C SER A 226 -0.10 10.90 -28.84
N LEU A 227 -1.34 11.31 -28.57
CA LEU A 227 -2.04 11.06 -27.31
C LEU A 227 -2.29 9.56 -27.09
N PHE A 228 -2.65 8.82 -28.14
CA PHE A 228 -2.82 7.36 -28.06
C PHE A 228 -1.50 6.67 -27.70
N VAL A 229 -0.39 7.01 -28.36
CA VAL A 229 0.93 6.46 -28.06
C VAL A 229 1.35 6.82 -26.64
N ALA A 230 1.13 8.07 -26.20
CA ALA A 230 1.42 8.51 -24.84
C ALA A 230 0.62 7.70 -23.79
N SER A 231 -0.64 7.35 -24.08
CA SER A 231 -1.45 6.50 -23.19
C SER A 231 -0.90 5.09 -23.03
N LEU A 232 -0.38 4.49 -24.11
CA LEU A 232 0.30 3.19 -24.05
C LEU A 232 1.61 3.30 -23.25
N CYS A 233 2.41 4.33 -23.52
CA CYS A 233 3.63 4.60 -22.78
C CYS A 233 3.36 4.84 -21.29
N TYR A 234 2.29 5.57 -20.95
CA TYR A 234 1.86 5.81 -19.57
C TYR A 234 1.49 4.50 -18.85
N SER A 235 0.85 3.57 -19.55
CA SER A 235 0.55 2.26 -18.97
C SER A 235 1.82 1.49 -18.60
N LEU A 236 2.85 1.54 -19.45
CA LEU A 236 4.15 0.92 -19.18
C LEU A 236 4.93 1.69 -18.10
N GLN A 237 4.84 3.02 -18.08
CA GLN A 237 5.44 3.88 -17.07
C GLN A 237 4.91 3.56 -15.68
N ILE A 238 3.59 3.53 -15.47
CA ILE A 238 2.97 3.21 -14.18
C ILE A 238 3.40 1.81 -13.70
N TYR A 239 3.41 0.83 -14.60
CA TYR A 239 3.87 -0.50 -14.27
C TYR A 239 5.34 -0.52 -13.89
N GLY A 240 6.21 0.05 -14.71
CA GLY A 240 7.65 0.08 -14.46
C GLY A 240 8.00 0.82 -13.17
N ASP A 241 7.33 1.94 -12.89
CA ASP A 241 7.51 2.73 -11.68
C ASP A 241 7.14 1.93 -10.42
N PHE A 242 5.93 1.41 -10.36
CA PHE A 242 5.44 0.76 -9.16
C PHE A 242 5.96 -0.68 -9.00
N ALA A 243 6.05 -1.46 -10.08
CA ALA A 243 6.65 -2.79 -10.02
C ALA A 243 8.15 -2.71 -9.70
N GLY A 244 8.85 -1.74 -10.29
CA GLY A 244 10.26 -1.48 -10.00
C GLY A 244 10.47 -1.16 -8.53
N TYR A 245 9.69 -0.23 -7.97
CA TYR A 245 9.79 0.13 -6.56
C TYR A 245 9.45 -1.05 -5.64
N SER A 246 8.40 -1.82 -5.97
CA SER A 246 8.02 -3.01 -5.20
C SER A 246 9.10 -4.10 -5.22
N LEU A 247 9.74 -4.33 -6.37
CA LEU A 247 10.85 -5.29 -6.50
C LEU A 247 12.09 -4.84 -5.72
N MET A 248 12.41 -3.54 -5.73
CA MET A 248 13.49 -3.00 -4.89
C MET A 248 13.20 -3.23 -3.40
N ALA A 249 11.97 -2.97 -2.95
CA ALA A 249 11.55 -3.21 -1.58
C ALA A 249 11.68 -4.69 -1.17
N ILE A 250 11.21 -5.61 -2.03
CA ILE A 250 11.33 -7.05 -1.83
C ILE A 250 12.79 -7.49 -1.83
N GLY A 251 13.59 -6.95 -2.75
CA GLY A 251 15.01 -7.25 -2.87
C GLY A 251 15.79 -6.84 -1.63
N VAL A 252 15.61 -5.61 -1.16
CA VAL A 252 16.22 -5.09 0.08
C VAL A 252 15.83 -5.94 1.29
N ALA A 253 14.54 -6.26 1.44
CA ALA A 253 14.05 -7.12 2.52
C ALA A 253 14.69 -8.51 2.44
N LYS A 254 14.80 -9.09 1.24
CA LYS A 254 15.34 -10.44 1.02
C LYS A 254 16.84 -10.53 1.32
N VAL A 255 17.62 -9.49 0.99
CA VAL A 255 19.03 -9.38 1.40
C VAL A 255 19.20 -9.41 2.92
N LEU A 256 18.22 -8.84 3.66
CA LEU A 256 18.20 -8.87 5.12
C LEU A 256 17.56 -10.15 5.71
N GLY A 257 17.19 -11.11 4.85
CA GLY A 257 16.61 -12.39 5.25
C GLY A 257 15.10 -12.38 5.47
N PHE A 258 14.37 -11.33 4.99
CA PHE A 258 12.92 -11.22 5.09
C PHE A 258 12.26 -11.48 3.74
N ASP A 259 11.21 -12.29 3.73
CA ASP A 259 10.42 -12.58 2.54
C ASP A 259 9.14 -11.73 2.56
N LEU A 260 8.97 -10.89 1.55
CA LEU A 260 7.77 -10.10 1.33
C LEU A 260 6.95 -10.67 0.17
N ILE A 261 5.64 -10.39 0.16
CA ILE A 261 4.74 -10.81 -0.92
C ILE A 261 5.04 -10.05 -2.21
N ASN A 262 4.94 -10.72 -3.36
CA ASN A 262 5.02 -10.06 -4.65
C ASN A 262 3.76 -9.22 -4.92
N ASN A 263 3.94 -7.99 -5.42
CA ASN A 263 2.85 -7.10 -5.79
C ASN A 263 2.37 -7.28 -7.23
N PHE A 264 3.19 -7.84 -8.10
CA PHE A 264 2.90 -7.96 -9.52
C PHE A 264 3.23 -9.35 -10.06
N ASN A 265 2.37 -9.84 -10.96
CA ASN A 265 2.57 -11.08 -11.69
C ASN A 265 2.12 -10.93 -13.13
N ARG A 266 2.95 -10.27 -13.97
CA ARG A 266 2.70 -10.07 -15.42
C ARG A 266 1.26 -9.58 -15.71
N PRO A 267 0.83 -8.42 -15.16
CA PRO A 267 -0.59 -8.01 -15.19
C PRO A 267 -1.13 -7.75 -16.59
N TYR A 268 -0.30 -7.31 -17.53
CA TYR A 268 -0.72 -7.03 -18.89
C TYR A 268 -0.92 -8.29 -19.78
N PHE A 269 -0.59 -9.47 -19.24
CA PHE A 269 -0.95 -10.76 -19.84
C PHE A 269 -2.25 -11.34 -19.26
N ALA A 270 -3.01 -10.54 -18.53
CA ALA A 270 -4.31 -10.95 -18.01
C ALA A 270 -5.31 -11.14 -19.14
N THR A 271 -6.13 -12.19 -19.03
CA THR A 271 -7.16 -12.53 -20.02
C THR A 271 -8.54 -12.05 -19.63
N SER A 272 -8.67 -11.44 -18.44
CA SER A 272 -9.91 -10.86 -17.92
C SER A 272 -9.60 -9.74 -16.93
N ILE A 273 -10.58 -8.89 -16.63
CA ILE A 273 -10.44 -7.82 -15.62
C ILE A 273 -10.22 -8.42 -14.24
N THR A 274 -10.90 -9.52 -13.94
CA THR A 274 -10.69 -10.26 -12.69
C THR A 274 -9.26 -10.80 -12.60
N ASP A 275 -8.73 -11.41 -13.66
CA ASP A 275 -7.35 -11.90 -13.72
C ASP A 275 -6.33 -10.75 -13.59
N PHE A 276 -6.61 -9.59 -14.23
CA PHE A 276 -5.77 -8.39 -14.07
C PHE A 276 -5.60 -7.99 -12.61
N TRP A 277 -6.67 -7.90 -11.85
CA TRP A 277 -6.62 -7.52 -10.43
C TRP A 277 -6.03 -8.59 -9.51
N HIS A 278 -5.93 -9.84 -9.95
CA HIS A 278 -5.16 -10.88 -9.26
C HIS A 278 -3.65 -10.77 -9.52
N ARG A 279 -3.25 -10.00 -10.55
CA ARG A 279 -1.85 -9.84 -10.99
C ARG A 279 -1.30 -8.44 -10.72
N TRP A 280 -2.16 -7.44 -10.53
CA TRP A 280 -1.83 -6.05 -10.27
C TRP A 280 -2.04 -5.70 -8.81
N HIS A 281 -1.02 -5.07 -8.17
CA HIS A 281 -1.05 -4.61 -6.77
C HIS A 281 -1.66 -5.65 -5.83
N ILE A 282 -1.11 -6.86 -5.87
CA ILE A 282 -1.67 -8.06 -5.23
C ILE A 282 -1.91 -7.85 -3.72
N SER A 283 -0.97 -7.20 -3.02
CA SER A 283 -1.10 -6.96 -1.58
C SER A 283 -2.29 -6.06 -1.23
N LEU A 284 -2.56 -5.01 -2.03
CA LEU A 284 -3.74 -4.17 -1.87
C LEU A 284 -5.04 -4.92 -2.22
N SER A 285 -5.04 -5.68 -3.31
CA SER A 285 -6.20 -6.49 -3.73
C SER A 285 -6.58 -7.50 -2.65
N ILE A 286 -5.60 -8.16 -2.02
CA ILE A 286 -5.79 -9.05 -0.88
C ILE A 286 -6.32 -8.26 0.33
N TRP A 287 -5.79 -7.07 0.60
CA TRP A 287 -6.23 -6.24 1.71
C TRP A 287 -7.71 -5.81 1.54
N LEU A 288 -8.06 -5.29 0.37
CA LEU A 288 -9.44 -4.88 0.05
C LEU A 288 -10.42 -6.07 0.10
N ARG A 289 -10.01 -7.24 -0.39
CA ARG A 289 -10.80 -8.46 -0.26
C ARG A 289 -11.08 -8.79 1.21
N ASP A 290 -10.04 -8.81 2.06
CA ASP A 290 -10.12 -9.35 3.41
C ASP A 290 -10.74 -8.38 4.42
N TYR A 291 -10.64 -7.06 4.18
CA TYR A 291 -11.10 -6.04 5.13
C TYR A 291 -12.24 -5.16 4.61
N VAL A 292 -12.59 -5.26 3.32
CA VAL A 292 -13.76 -4.57 2.74
C VAL A 292 -14.75 -5.58 2.17
N TYR A 293 -14.35 -6.36 1.16
CA TYR A 293 -15.26 -7.25 0.43
C TYR A 293 -15.89 -8.35 1.30
N ILE A 294 -15.05 -9.10 2.02
CA ILE A 294 -15.53 -10.20 2.89
C ILE A 294 -16.41 -9.68 4.04
N PRO A 295 -16.04 -8.60 4.79
CA PRO A 295 -16.91 -8.05 5.82
C PRO A 295 -18.26 -7.53 5.33
N LEU A 296 -18.37 -7.09 4.07
CA LEU A 296 -19.65 -6.70 3.45
C LEU A 296 -20.54 -7.90 3.07
N GLY A 297 -20.03 -9.13 3.19
CA GLY A 297 -20.71 -10.39 2.85
C GLY A 297 -20.06 -11.19 1.73
N GLY A 298 -19.08 -10.62 1.03
CA GLY A 298 -18.35 -11.28 -0.06
C GLY A 298 -19.27 -11.75 -1.18
N SER A 299 -19.06 -12.99 -1.62
CA SER A 299 -19.90 -13.67 -2.63
C SER A 299 -20.92 -14.65 -2.02
N ARG A 300 -20.98 -14.77 -0.68
CA ARG A 300 -21.89 -15.69 0.04
C ARG A 300 -23.24 -15.03 0.34
N CYS A 301 -23.76 -14.21 -0.56
CA CYS A 301 -25.00 -13.47 -0.43
C CYS A 301 -25.75 -13.45 -1.78
N SER A 302 -26.88 -12.74 -1.87
CA SER A 302 -27.60 -12.60 -3.12
C SER A 302 -26.75 -11.99 -4.22
N LYS A 303 -27.07 -12.25 -5.50
CA LYS A 303 -26.34 -11.70 -6.65
C LYS A 303 -26.24 -10.16 -6.59
N LEU A 304 -27.35 -9.48 -6.31
CA LEU A 304 -27.39 -8.02 -6.22
C LEU A 304 -26.47 -7.50 -5.09
N ARG A 305 -26.49 -8.15 -3.93
CA ARG A 305 -25.60 -7.80 -2.81
C ARG A 305 -24.15 -8.05 -3.15
N THR A 306 -23.83 -9.13 -3.87
CA THR A 306 -22.47 -9.41 -4.35
C THR A 306 -21.99 -8.31 -5.30
N TYR A 307 -22.82 -7.83 -6.23
CA TYR A 307 -22.49 -6.73 -7.13
C TYR A 307 -22.22 -5.44 -6.36
N TRP A 308 -23.06 -5.13 -5.37
CA TRP A 308 -22.83 -4.00 -4.49
C TRP A 308 -21.52 -4.12 -3.71
N ASN A 309 -21.19 -5.29 -3.19
CA ASN A 309 -19.93 -5.53 -2.48
C ASN A 309 -18.71 -5.31 -3.38
N ILE A 310 -18.78 -5.74 -4.64
CA ILE A 310 -17.74 -5.47 -5.65
C ILE A 310 -17.62 -3.96 -5.89
N PHE A 311 -18.75 -3.30 -6.19
CA PHE A 311 -18.78 -1.86 -6.44
C PHE A 311 -18.18 -1.07 -5.27
N ALA A 312 -18.64 -1.33 -4.05
CA ALA A 312 -18.15 -0.66 -2.84
C ALA A 312 -16.63 -0.89 -2.63
N THR A 313 -16.14 -2.10 -2.94
CA THR A 313 -14.71 -2.43 -2.81
C THR A 313 -13.86 -1.60 -3.78
N PHE A 314 -14.27 -1.48 -5.04
CA PHE A 314 -13.56 -0.66 -6.03
C PHE A 314 -13.72 0.84 -5.76
N LEU A 315 -14.85 1.28 -5.26
CA LEU A 315 -15.04 2.67 -4.81
C LEU A 315 -14.07 3.02 -3.66
N VAL A 316 -13.94 2.15 -2.66
CA VAL A 316 -12.95 2.31 -1.58
C VAL A 316 -11.53 2.30 -2.14
N SER A 317 -11.23 1.45 -3.13
CA SER A 317 -9.93 1.45 -3.81
C SER A 317 -9.65 2.79 -4.50
N GLY A 318 -10.62 3.33 -5.24
CA GLY A 318 -10.49 4.63 -5.90
C GLY A 318 -10.26 5.76 -4.89
N ILE A 319 -11.07 5.84 -3.85
CA ILE A 319 -10.89 6.80 -2.75
C ILE A 319 -9.49 6.64 -2.14
N TRP A 320 -9.02 5.43 -1.86
CA TRP A 320 -7.69 5.19 -1.29
C TRP A 320 -6.55 5.70 -2.19
N HIS A 321 -6.67 5.60 -3.52
CA HIS A 321 -5.64 6.06 -4.45
C HIS A 321 -5.40 7.57 -4.37
N GLY A 322 -6.45 8.39 -4.31
CA GLY A 322 -6.28 9.83 -4.26
C GLY A 322 -7.52 10.62 -3.91
N ALA A 323 -7.30 11.81 -3.35
CA ALA A 323 -8.33 12.79 -3.03
C ALA A 323 -8.64 13.64 -4.29
N ASN A 324 -9.19 13.00 -5.32
CA ASN A 324 -9.60 13.66 -6.56
C ASN A 324 -10.75 12.89 -7.19
N TRP A 325 -11.64 13.58 -7.88
CA TRP A 325 -12.79 12.99 -8.60
C TRP A 325 -12.36 11.97 -9.66
N THR A 326 -11.21 12.15 -10.29
CA THR A 326 -10.66 11.20 -11.28
C THR A 326 -10.44 9.81 -10.69
N PHE A 327 -9.94 9.70 -9.46
CA PHE A 327 -9.77 8.42 -8.77
C PHE A 327 -11.09 7.79 -8.36
N ILE A 328 -12.09 8.60 -7.97
CA ILE A 328 -13.45 8.12 -7.66
C ILE A 328 -14.08 7.53 -8.92
N ILE A 329 -14.02 8.26 -10.05
CA ILE A 329 -14.52 7.81 -11.36
C ILE A 329 -13.79 6.54 -11.81
N TRP A 330 -12.46 6.49 -11.65
CA TRP A 330 -11.66 5.31 -11.92
C TRP A 330 -12.15 4.08 -11.13
N GLY A 331 -12.40 4.24 -9.83
CA GLY A 331 -12.94 3.17 -8.98
C GLY A 331 -14.33 2.71 -9.45
N ILE A 332 -15.21 3.65 -9.83
CA ILE A 332 -16.56 3.34 -10.38
C ILE A 332 -16.42 2.53 -11.67
N ILE A 333 -15.60 2.96 -12.62
CA ILE A 333 -15.41 2.29 -13.91
C ILE A 333 -14.93 0.85 -13.68
N HIS A 334 -13.93 0.63 -12.85
CA HIS A 334 -13.42 -0.70 -12.54
C HIS A 334 -14.43 -1.57 -11.81
N GLY A 335 -15.19 -0.99 -10.87
CA GLY A 335 -16.27 -1.68 -10.18
C GLY A 335 -17.37 -2.15 -11.13
N VAL A 336 -17.83 -1.27 -12.03
CA VAL A 336 -18.83 -1.60 -13.05
C VAL A 336 -18.31 -2.67 -14.03
N ALA A 337 -17.08 -2.53 -14.49
CA ALA A 337 -16.46 -3.48 -15.39
C ALA A 337 -16.34 -4.89 -14.78
N GLN A 338 -15.95 -4.98 -13.50
CA GLN A 338 -15.92 -6.25 -12.75
C GLN A 338 -17.30 -6.88 -12.59
N ILE A 339 -18.34 -6.06 -12.34
CA ILE A 339 -19.71 -6.52 -12.24
C ILE A 339 -20.20 -7.03 -13.59
N ALA A 340 -19.95 -6.31 -14.67
CA ALA A 340 -20.30 -6.71 -16.03
C ALA A 340 -19.65 -8.04 -16.40
N GLU A 341 -18.35 -8.19 -16.17
CA GLU A 341 -17.62 -9.45 -16.43
C GLU A 341 -18.22 -10.60 -15.63
N LYS A 342 -18.56 -10.39 -14.35
CA LYS A 342 -19.19 -11.40 -13.51
C LYS A 342 -20.61 -11.74 -13.96
N ALA A 343 -21.40 -10.74 -14.32
CA ALA A 343 -22.79 -10.94 -14.80
C ALA A 343 -22.82 -11.73 -16.10
N LEU A 344 -21.90 -11.44 -17.03
CA LEU A 344 -21.74 -12.12 -18.32
C LEU A 344 -20.99 -13.46 -18.22
N ARG A 345 -20.56 -13.87 -17.02
CA ARG A 345 -19.79 -15.10 -16.76
C ARG A 345 -18.48 -15.20 -17.58
N LEU A 346 -17.87 -14.07 -17.90
CA LEU A 346 -16.63 -13.99 -18.66
C LEU A 346 -15.37 -14.10 -17.78
N GLN A 347 -15.52 -14.32 -16.48
CA GLN A 347 -14.41 -14.45 -15.54
C GLN A 347 -13.60 -15.72 -15.88
N LYS A 348 -12.49 -15.54 -16.60
CA LYS A 348 -11.48 -16.57 -16.79
C LYS A 348 -10.29 -16.23 -15.88
N TYR A 349 -9.92 -17.17 -15.03
CA TYR A 349 -8.73 -17.07 -14.18
C TYR A 349 -7.91 -18.35 -14.36
N GLU A 350 -6.78 -18.23 -15.03
CA GLU A 350 -5.80 -19.30 -15.23
C GLU A 350 -4.74 -19.30 -14.11
N GLY A 351 -5.11 -19.03 -12.91
CA GLY A 351 -4.21 -19.04 -11.75
C GLY A 351 -4.42 -20.27 -10.88
N SER A 352 -3.31 -20.86 -10.48
CA SER A 352 -3.19 -22.00 -9.57
C SER A 352 -4.27 -22.04 -8.48
N SER A 353 -5.03 -23.11 -8.46
CA SER A 353 -6.27 -23.41 -7.73
C SER A 353 -6.21 -23.43 -6.19
N LYS A 354 -5.27 -22.79 -5.53
CA LYS A 354 -5.11 -22.86 -4.05
C LYS A 354 -5.42 -21.58 -3.27
N ILE A 355 -5.66 -20.43 -3.90
CA ILE A 355 -5.93 -19.17 -3.17
C ILE A 355 -7.44 -18.80 -3.14
N GLY A 356 -8.29 -19.51 -3.86
CA GLY A 356 -9.69 -19.13 -4.10
C GLY A 356 -10.77 -20.00 -3.44
N ARG A 357 -10.45 -20.92 -2.56
CA ARG A 357 -11.46 -21.72 -1.84
C ARG A 357 -11.32 -21.51 -0.33
N ALA A 358 -11.81 -20.40 0.14
CA ALA A 358 -12.15 -20.17 1.55
C ALA A 358 -13.47 -19.36 1.60
#